data_db7c6b35b530a7fa376c9fe310b5f28b
#
_entry.id   db7c6b35b530a7fa376c9fe310b5f28b
#
_cell.length_a   1.000
_cell.length_b   1.000
_cell.length_c   1.000
_cell.angle_alpha   90.00
_cell.angle_beta   90.00
_cell.angle_gamma   90.00
#
_symmetry.space_group_name_H-M   'P 1'
#
loop_
_entity.id
_entity.type
_entity.pdbx_description
1 polymer ?
#
loop_
_entity_poly.entity_id
_entity_poly.type
_entity_poly.pdbx_seq_one_letter_code
_entity_poly.pdbx_strand_id
1 'polypeptide(L)'
;QPYFSRSLTEYWHRWHITLGNWCRNYIFYPLSISKRFLDMGKFLKKHSTKHIAKVLPGSIASVITFLVIGIWHGANMKYVAFGLWNGVVIMIAELIAPVTNSIKTKFCGYKFKILPVLWTFILVLVGYYFDIADDLSQAVYMLVKSVTDFHISDFSYGSFMAALKPCGYRTADFMLLALLTVFLFMVSLVKEKKNLMIRDWLMARKLPVQWIIIMAGIFSVIIFGYYGPGINPADFVYMQF
;
A
#
# COMPACT_ATOMS: atom_id res chain seq x y z
N GLN A 1 -6.41 -4.14 -7.38
CA GLN A 1 -5.39 -5.08 -6.83
C GLN A 1 -4.09 -4.29 -6.58
N PRO A 2 -3.91 -3.64 -5.43
CA PRO A 2 -2.76 -2.77 -5.18
C PRO A 2 -1.43 -3.56 -5.18
N TYR A 3 -1.39 -4.75 -4.62
CA TYR A 3 -0.17 -5.57 -4.49
C TYR A 3 0.38 -6.12 -5.83
N PHE A 4 -0.38 -5.99 -6.92
CA PHE A 4 0.08 -6.31 -8.28
C PHE A 4 0.51 -5.07 -9.06
N SER A 5 0.75 -3.97 -8.38
CA SER A 5 1.24 -2.72 -8.99
C SER A 5 2.71 -2.84 -9.41
N ARG A 6 3.05 -2.20 -10.52
CA ARG A 6 4.40 -2.23 -11.11
C ARG A 6 5.26 -1.04 -10.70
N SER A 7 4.70 -0.13 -9.91
CA SER A 7 5.40 1.00 -9.32
C SER A 7 4.70 1.43 -8.03
N LEU A 8 5.42 2.11 -7.14
CA LEU A 8 4.85 2.63 -5.91
C LEU A 8 3.78 3.70 -6.18
N THR A 9 3.94 4.49 -7.24
CA THR A 9 2.90 5.44 -7.70
C THR A 9 1.61 4.71 -8.10
N GLU A 10 1.72 3.62 -8.87
CA GLU A 10 0.55 2.80 -9.24
C GLU A 10 -0.09 2.13 -8.01
N TYR A 11 0.73 1.69 -7.04
CA TYR A 11 0.24 1.15 -5.77
C TYR A 11 -0.67 2.17 -5.05
N TRP A 12 -0.21 3.40 -4.86
CA TRP A 12 -0.98 4.45 -4.20
C TRP A 12 -2.20 4.93 -4.99
N HIS A 13 -2.26 4.72 -6.31
CA HIS A 13 -3.48 4.93 -7.09
C HIS A 13 -4.53 3.82 -6.89
N ARG A 14 -4.12 2.67 -6.36
CA ARG A 14 -4.99 1.51 -6.12
C ARG A 14 -5.28 1.28 -4.64
N TRP A 15 -4.44 1.80 -3.76
CA TRP A 15 -4.56 1.70 -2.31
C TRP A 15 -5.17 2.98 -1.74
N HIS A 16 -6.12 2.83 -0.82
CA HIS A 16 -6.79 3.94 -0.13
C HIS A 16 -7.19 5.10 -1.07
N ILE A 17 -7.88 4.79 -2.15
CA ILE A 17 -8.15 5.68 -3.29
C ILE A 17 -8.81 6.99 -2.87
N THR A 18 -9.74 6.97 -1.90
CA THR A 18 -10.45 8.14 -1.40
C THR A 18 -9.52 9.12 -0.69
N LEU A 19 -8.67 8.64 0.22
CA LEU A 19 -7.64 9.45 0.89
C LEU A 19 -6.63 9.98 -0.13
N GLY A 20 -6.14 9.12 -1.03
CA GLY A 20 -5.22 9.52 -2.09
C GLY A 20 -5.76 10.63 -2.99
N ASN A 21 -7.04 10.56 -3.37
CA ASN A 21 -7.71 11.60 -4.17
C ASN A 21 -7.88 12.90 -3.36
N TRP A 22 -8.24 12.80 -2.09
CA TRP A 22 -8.34 13.96 -1.21
C TRP A 22 -6.99 14.67 -1.07
N CYS A 23 -5.95 13.97 -0.69
CA CYS A 23 -4.60 14.52 -0.56
C CYS A 23 -4.08 15.13 -1.88
N ARG A 24 -4.37 14.49 -3.00
CA ARG A 24 -4.02 15.01 -4.32
C ARG A 24 -4.69 16.34 -4.61
N ASN A 25 -6.00 16.44 -4.36
CA ASN A 25 -6.78 17.63 -4.68
C ASN A 25 -6.50 18.79 -3.72
N TYR A 26 -6.32 18.52 -2.44
CA TYR A 26 -6.23 19.56 -1.41
C TYR A 26 -4.80 19.87 -0.96
N ILE A 27 -3.82 19.01 -1.22
CA ILE A 27 -2.41 19.22 -0.84
C ILE A 27 -1.52 19.29 -2.07
N PHE A 28 -1.47 18.20 -2.86
CA PHE A 28 -0.53 18.09 -3.98
C PHE A 28 -0.77 19.15 -5.06
N TYR A 29 -2.00 19.27 -5.59
CA TYR A 29 -2.27 20.25 -6.65
C TYR A 29 -2.06 21.69 -6.19
N PRO A 30 -2.61 22.18 -5.06
CA PRO A 30 -2.33 23.53 -4.60
C PRO A 30 -0.84 23.83 -4.42
N LEU A 31 -0.05 22.88 -3.90
CA LEU A 31 1.40 23.02 -3.80
C LEU A 31 2.05 23.11 -5.18
N SER A 32 1.77 22.14 -6.05
CA SER A 32 2.44 22.01 -7.35
C SER A 32 2.21 23.19 -8.29
N ILE A 33 1.04 23.85 -8.20
CA ILE A 33 0.72 25.05 -8.99
C ILE A 33 1.06 26.37 -8.27
N SER A 34 1.54 26.31 -7.04
CA SER A 34 1.90 27.52 -6.29
C SER A 34 3.06 28.28 -6.97
N LYS A 35 3.07 29.60 -6.79
CA LYS A 35 4.12 30.46 -7.40
C LYS A 35 5.53 29.96 -7.09
N ARG A 36 5.79 29.52 -5.86
CA ARG A 36 7.10 29.01 -5.42
C ARG A 36 7.54 27.78 -6.26
N PHE A 37 6.65 26.82 -6.48
CA PHE A 37 6.94 25.61 -7.24
C PHE A 37 7.08 25.90 -8.74
N LEU A 38 6.27 26.83 -9.27
CA LEU A 38 6.39 27.27 -10.67
C LEU A 38 7.70 28.03 -10.91
N ASP A 39 8.10 28.89 -9.99
CA ASP A 39 9.36 29.65 -10.11
C ASP A 39 10.59 28.73 -9.93
N MET A 40 10.52 27.73 -9.06
CA MET A 40 11.52 26.66 -8.96
C MET A 40 11.66 25.92 -10.30
N GLY A 41 10.55 25.56 -10.96
CA GLY A 41 10.58 24.95 -12.29
C GLY A 41 11.24 25.84 -13.34
N LYS A 42 10.98 27.15 -13.33
CA LYS A 42 11.64 28.13 -14.24
C LYS A 42 13.15 28.26 -13.96
N PHE A 43 13.52 28.31 -12.68
CA PHE A 43 14.93 28.32 -12.27
C PHE A 43 15.67 27.06 -12.74
N LEU A 44 15.09 25.90 -12.49
CA LEU A 44 15.66 24.61 -12.90
C LEU A 44 15.80 24.46 -14.42
N LYS A 45 14.90 25.06 -15.22
CA LYS A 45 15.05 25.10 -16.69
C LYS A 45 16.32 25.76 -17.16
N LYS A 46 16.87 26.71 -16.39
CA LYS A 46 18.12 27.45 -16.72
C LYS A 46 19.36 26.71 -16.21
N HIS A 47 19.25 25.90 -15.16
CA HIS A 47 20.41 25.35 -14.45
C HIS A 47 20.45 23.81 -14.43
N SER A 48 19.48 23.12 -15.05
CA SER A 48 19.38 21.66 -15.01
C SER A 48 18.83 21.09 -16.32
N THR A 49 18.73 19.77 -16.40
CA THR A 49 18.14 19.08 -17.54
C THR A 49 16.63 19.37 -17.66
N LYS A 50 16.11 19.33 -18.89
CA LYS A 50 14.66 19.50 -19.15
C LYS A 50 13.80 18.53 -18.32
N HIS A 51 14.30 17.30 -18.11
CA HIS A 51 13.60 16.29 -17.33
C HIS A 51 13.50 16.69 -15.85
N ILE A 52 14.63 17.01 -15.21
CA ILE A 52 14.68 17.43 -13.81
C ILE A 52 13.81 18.67 -13.59
N ALA A 53 13.92 19.67 -14.45
CA ALA A 53 13.15 20.90 -14.36
C ALA A 53 11.62 20.66 -14.43
N LYS A 54 11.18 19.63 -15.14
CA LYS A 54 9.78 19.26 -15.26
C LYS A 54 9.29 18.44 -14.07
N VAL A 55 10.11 17.52 -13.56
CA VAL A 55 9.70 16.49 -12.62
C VAL A 55 9.92 16.92 -11.17
N LEU A 56 11.08 17.50 -10.84
CA LEU A 56 11.48 17.76 -9.45
C LEU A 56 10.50 18.60 -8.65
N PRO A 57 9.89 19.70 -9.17
CA PRO A 57 8.89 20.44 -8.41
C PRO A 57 7.68 19.58 -7.99
N GLY A 58 7.14 18.81 -8.92
CA GLY A 58 6.03 17.88 -8.64
C GLY A 58 6.41 16.79 -7.65
N SER A 59 7.61 16.22 -7.79
CA SER A 59 8.11 15.18 -6.87
C SER A 59 8.30 15.72 -5.45
N ILE A 60 8.78 16.96 -5.27
CA ILE A 60 8.86 17.59 -3.94
C ILE A 60 7.46 17.82 -3.36
N ALA A 61 6.50 18.29 -4.17
CA ALA A 61 5.11 18.41 -3.73
C ALA A 61 4.53 17.06 -3.30
N SER A 62 4.91 15.97 -3.99
CA SER A 62 4.55 14.60 -3.62
C SER A 62 5.15 14.20 -2.27
N VAL A 63 6.44 14.46 -2.04
CA VAL A 63 7.09 14.18 -0.74
C VAL A 63 6.38 14.90 0.40
N ILE A 64 6.04 16.18 0.23
CA ILE A 64 5.30 16.95 1.24
C ILE A 64 3.91 16.33 1.46
N THR A 65 3.24 15.91 0.40
CA THR A 65 1.93 15.26 0.50
C THR A 65 2.01 13.96 1.30
N PHE A 66 3.02 13.12 1.04
CA PHE A 66 3.23 11.88 1.80
C PHE A 66 3.65 12.13 3.25
N LEU A 67 4.40 13.20 3.53
CA LEU A 67 4.67 13.63 4.90
C LEU A 67 3.39 13.96 5.66
N VAL A 68 2.46 14.69 5.03
CA VAL A 68 1.15 14.98 5.64
C VAL A 68 0.37 13.70 5.87
N ILE A 69 0.38 12.75 4.94
CA ILE A 69 -0.23 11.43 5.12
C ILE A 69 0.41 10.69 6.31
N GLY A 70 1.74 10.72 6.43
CA GLY A 70 2.44 10.11 7.56
C GLY A 70 2.02 10.74 8.89
N ILE A 71 2.03 12.06 9.02
CA ILE A 71 1.59 12.77 10.23
C ILE A 71 0.11 12.51 10.54
N TRP A 72 -0.72 12.35 9.52
CA TRP A 72 -2.13 11.98 9.68
C TRP A 72 -2.30 10.58 10.31
N HIS A 73 -1.37 9.64 10.06
CA HIS A 73 -1.37 8.33 10.70
C HIS A 73 -1.04 8.38 12.20
N GLY A 74 -0.43 9.46 12.71
CA GLY A 74 -0.16 9.64 14.13
C GLY A 74 1.07 10.50 14.42
N ALA A 75 1.20 10.90 15.68
CA ALA A 75 2.26 11.81 16.14
C ALA A 75 3.63 11.16 16.37
N ASN A 76 3.78 9.84 16.11
CA ASN A 76 5.04 9.13 16.30
C ASN A 76 5.97 9.32 15.09
N MET A 77 7.28 9.40 15.33
CA MET A 77 8.31 9.56 14.29
C MET A 77 8.35 8.41 13.26
N LYS A 78 7.85 7.23 13.61
CA LYS A 78 7.70 6.11 12.68
C LYS A 78 6.81 6.47 11.49
N TYR A 79 5.75 7.23 11.71
CA TYR A 79 4.82 7.68 10.66
C TYR A 79 5.41 8.78 9.78
N VAL A 80 6.24 9.66 10.36
CA VAL A 80 7.03 10.62 9.57
C VAL A 80 7.99 9.86 8.63
N ALA A 81 8.67 8.83 9.16
CA ALA A 81 9.55 7.97 8.37
C ALA A 81 8.77 7.20 7.27
N PHE A 82 7.58 6.69 7.58
CA PHE A 82 6.66 6.08 6.60
C PHE A 82 6.32 7.02 5.45
N GLY A 83 5.92 8.25 5.77
CA GLY A 83 5.62 9.27 4.77
C GLY A 83 6.84 9.63 3.92
N LEU A 84 7.99 9.87 4.57
CA LEU A 84 9.26 10.14 3.86
C LEU A 84 9.67 8.98 2.96
N TRP A 85 9.60 7.75 3.44
CA TRP A 85 9.91 6.57 2.64
C TRP A 85 9.11 6.55 1.33
N ASN A 86 7.81 6.66 1.41
CA ASN A 86 6.94 6.62 0.24
C ASN A 86 7.20 7.80 -0.71
N GLY A 87 7.26 9.02 -0.19
CA GLY A 87 7.48 10.22 -0.99
C GLY A 87 8.85 10.25 -1.67
N VAL A 88 9.92 9.90 -0.95
CA VAL A 88 11.30 9.91 -1.47
C VAL A 88 11.51 8.80 -2.50
N VAL A 89 10.99 7.59 -2.26
CA VAL A 89 11.10 6.50 -3.23
C VAL A 89 10.38 6.84 -4.54
N ILE A 90 9.19 7.45 -4.46
CA ILE A 90 8.48 7.93 -5.65
C ILE A 90 9.30 9.02 -6.35
N MET A 91 9.82 10.01 -5.62
CA MET A 91 10.66 11.07 -6.18
C MET A 91 11.89 10.51 -6.91
N ILE A 92 12.61 9.57 -6.28
CA ILE A 92 13.77 8.93 -6.91
C ILE A 92 13.34 8.19 -8.18
N ALA A 93 12.27 7.41 -8.12
CA ALA A 93 11.78 6.66 -9.29
C ALA A 93 11.42 7.58 -10.46
N GLU A 94 10.81 8.73 -10.20
CA GLU A 94 10.48 9.72 -11.23
C GLU A 94 11.73 10.40 -11.81
N LEU A 95 12.71 10.75 -10.98
CA LEU A 95 13.95 11.39 -11.42
C LEU A 95 14.80 10.46 -12.29
N ILE A 96 14.89 9.16 -11.94
CA ILE A 96 15.67 8.18 -12.72
C ILE A 96 14.86 7.54 -13.87
N ALA A 97 13.61 7.92 -14.07
CA ALA A 97 12.73 7.33 -15.09
C ALA A 97 13.33 7.29 -16.52
N PRO A 98 14.06 8.31 -17.02
CA PRO A 98 14.69 8.23 -18.35
C PRO A 98 15.70 7.09 -18.44
N VAL A 99 16.50 6.89 -17.38
CA VAL A 99 17.53 5.83 -17.36
C VAL A 99 16.85 4.45 -17.25
N THR A 100 15.93 4.30 -16.32
CA THR A 100 15.22 3.02 -16.12
C THR A 100 14.38 2.61 -17.33
N ASN A 101 13.76 3.55 -18.02
CA ASN A 101 13.00 3.27 -19.25
C ASN A 101 13.95 2.87 -20.40
N SER A 102 15.11 3.49 -20.53
CA SER A 102 16.13 3.09 -21.52
C SER A 102 16.65 1.68 -21.26
N ILE A 103 16.87 1.31 -19.99
CA ILE A 103 17.28 -0.04 -19.61
C ILE A 103 16.15 -1.05 -19.90
N LYS A 104 14.91 -0.73 -19.54
CA LYS A 104 13.76 -1.59 -19.80
C LYS A 104 13.57 -1.89 -21.29
N THR A 105 13.75 -0.90 -22.15
CA THR A 105 13.64 -1.11 -23.60
C THR A 105 14.76 -1.95 -24.18
N LYS A 106 15.98 -1.85 -23.63
CA LYS A 106 17.16 -2.60 -24.12
C LYS A 106 17.22 -4.04 -23.63
N PHE A 107 16.89 -4.30 -22.34
CA PHE A 107 17.17 -5.58 -21.68
C PHE A 107 15.93 -6.38 -21.32
N CYS A 108 14.80 -5.73 -21.08
CA CYS A 108 13.57 -6.39 -20.69
C CYS A 108 12.54 -6.29 -21.80
N GLY A 109 12.67 -7.10 -22.84
CA GLY A 109 11.53 -7.31 -23.72
C GLY A 109 10.27 -7.66 -22.90
N TYR A 110 9.12 -7.70 -23.51
CA TYR A 110 7.77 -7.88 -22.91
C TYR A 110 7.62 -9.05 -21.91
N LYS A 111 8.68 -9.86 -21.70
CA LYS A 111 8.65 -11.10 -20.93
C LYS A 111 8.73 -10.96 -19.40
N PHE A 112 9.27 -9.88 -18.86
CA PHE A 112 9.46 -9.74 -17.39
C PHE A 112 8.43 -8.79 -16.75
N LYS A 113 7.14 -9.14 -16.81
CA LYS A 113 6.08 -8.35 -16.15
C LYS A 113 6.07 -8.53 -14.62
N ILE A 114 6.65 -9.61 -14.10
CA ILE A 114 6.60 -9.98 -12.68
C ILE A 114 7.64 -9.20 -11.86
N LEU A 115 8.84 -8.96 -12.39
CA LEU A 115 9.92 -8.31 -11.65
C LEU A 115 9.58 -6.90 -11.11
N PRO A 116 8.94 -6.00 -11.88
CA PRO A 116 8.47 -4.72 -11.33
C PRO A 116 7.43 -4.86 -10.21
N VAL A 117 6.58 -5.90 -10.29
CA VAL A 117 5.58 -6.18 -9.24
C VAL A 117 6.28 -6.63 -7.96
N LEU A 118 7.22 -7.57 -8.05
CA LEU A 118 8.01 -8.04 -6.90
C LEU A 118 8.80 -6.89 -6.27
N TRP A 119 9.45 -6.06 -7.10
CA TRP A 119 10.18 -4.90 -6.61
C TRP A 119 9.28 -3.92 -5.87
N THR A 120 8.12 -3.58 -6.47
CA THR A 120 7.14 -2.70 -5.83
C THR A 120 6.63 -3.29 -4.53
N PHE A 121 6.36 -4.60 -4.51
CA PHE A 121 5.92 -5.31 -3.31
C PHE A 121 6.96 -5.21 -2.18
N ILE A 122 8.26 -5.40 -2.48
CA ILE A 122 9.34 -5.23 -1.49
C ILE A 122 9.36 -3.80 -0.95
N LEU A 123 9.24 -2.78 -1.81
CA LEU A 123 9.21 -1.38 -1.38
C LEU A 123 8.02 -1.09 -0.46
N VAL A 124 6.87 -1.69 -0.72
CA VAL A 124 5.67 -1.60 0.13
C VAL A 124 5.91 -2.29 1.47
N LEU A 125 6.51 -3.50 1.46
CA LEU A 125 6.85 -4.22 2.69
C LEU A 125 7.79 -3.42 3.59
N VAL A 126 8.80 -2.74 3.02
CA VAL A 126 9.66 -1.84 3.80
C VAL A 126 8.85 -0.72 4.46
N GLY A 127 7.86 -0.18 3.75
CA GLY A 127 6.93 0.80 4.34
C GLY A 127 6.16 0.24 5.55
N TYR A 128 5.72 -1.01 5.48
CA TYR A 128 4.98 -1.65 6.58
C TYR A 128 5.78 -1.85 7.86
N TYR A 129 7.12 -1.94 7.82
CA TYR A 129 7.92 -1.97 9.05
C TYR A 129 7.69 -0.71 9.90
N PHE A 130 7.57 0.46 9.28
CA PHE A 130 7.27 1.70 9.98
C PHE A 130 5.83 1.75 10.52
N ASP A 131 4.91 1.05 9.89
CA ASP A 131 3.50 1.02 10.31
C ASP A 131 3.28 0.06 11.49
N ILE A 132 3.88 -1.13 11.43
CA ILE A 132 3.68 -2.22 12.41
C ILE A 132 4.48 -2.00 13.70
N ALA A 133 5.69 -1.43 13.65
CA ALA A 133 6.56 -1.24 14.80
C ALA A 133 5.94 -0.28 15.84
N ASP A 134 6.33 -0.39 17.09
CA ASP A 134 5.88 0.51 18.16
C ASP A 134 6.49 1.91 18.01
N ASP A 135 7.76 1.97 17.59
CA ASP A 135 8.50 3.20 17.36
C ASP A 135 9.47 3.09 16.18
N LEU A 136 10.13 4.20 15.84
CA LEU A 136 11.10 4.26 14.75
C LEU A 136 12.31 3.37 14.98
N SER A 137 12.80 3.26 16.23
CA SER A 137 13.96 2.43 16.57
C SER A 137 13.66 0.95 16.33
N GLN A 138 12.50 0.51 16.79
CA GLN A 138 12.02 -0.84 16.56
C GLN A 138 11.81 -1.13 15.05
N ALA A 139 11.24 -0.19 14.29
CA ALA A 139 11.08 -0.33 12.84
C ALA A 139 12.42 -0.58 12.14
N VAL A 140 13.44 0.24 12.48
CA VAL A 140 14.80 0.09 11.95
C VAL A 140 15.42 -1.23 12.38
N TYR A 141 15.28 -1.60 13.67
CA TYR A 141 15.78 -2.88 14.18
C TYR A 141 15.17 -4.07 13.44
N MET A 142 13.85 -4.10 13.26
CA MET A 142 13.15 -5.15 12.54
C MET A 142 13.62 -5.23 11.08
N LEU A 143 13.77 -4.09 10.41
CA LEU A 143 14.23 -4.01 9.03
C LEU A 143 15.68 -4.55 8.89
N VAL A 144 16.57 -4.14 9.77
CA VAL A 144 17.96 -4.62 9.80
C VAL A 144 17.99 -6.13 10.06
N LYS A 145 17.25 -6.61 11.06
CA LYS A 145 17.16 -8.03 11.39
C LYS A 145 16.63 -8.87 10.23
N SER A 146 15.64 -8.38 9.50
CA SER A 146 15.09 -9.09 8.33
C SER A 146 16.11 -9.31 7.21
N VAL A 147 17.20 -8.54 7.20
CA VAL A 147 18.28 -8.68 6.21
C VAL A 147 19.49 -9.42 6.78
N THR A 148 19.89 -9.11 8.03
CA THR A 148 21.10 -9.66 8.63
C THR A 148 20.93 -11.05 9.24
N ASP A 149 19.70 -11.38 9.63
CA ASP A 149 19.35 -12.62 10.35
C ASP A 149 18.34 -13.45 9.55
N PHE A 150 18.46 -13.40 8.22
CA PHE A 150 17.56 -14.08 7.31
C PHE A 150 17.95 -15.54 7.16
N HIS A 151 17.09 -16.44 7.65
CA HIS A 151 17.26 -17.88 7.46
C HIS A 151 16.07 -18.44 6.67
N ILE A 152 16.36 -19.14 5.59
CA ILE A 152 15.30 -19.72 4.74
C ILE A 152 14.47 -20.78 5.50
N SER A 153 15.06 -21.40 6.53
CA SER A 153 14.39 -22.32 7.45
C SER A 153 13.23 -21.71 8.22
N ASP A 154 13.27 -20.37 8.45
CA ASP A 154 12.23 -19.66 9.19
C ASP A 154 10.90 -19.61 8.43
N PHE A 155 10.96 -19.80 7.11
CA PHE A 155 9.79 -19.92 6.25
C PHE A 155 9.22 -21.34 6.18
N SER A 156 9.76 -22.28 6.94
CA SER A 156 9.15 -23.60 7.08
C SER A 156 7.79 -23.49 7.81
N TYR A 157 6.85 -24.38 7.47
CA TYR A 157 5.55 -24.42 8.13
C TYR A 157 5.69 -24.57 9.66
N GLY A 158 6.66 -25.37 10.12
CA GLY A 158 6.91 -25.58 11.54
C GLY A 158 7.37 -24.33 12.27
N SER A 159 8.38 -23.63 11.72
CA SER A 159 8.89 -22.37 12.28
C SER A 159 7.82 -21.27 12.28
N PHE A 160 7.07 -21.15 11.18
CA PHE A 160 5.97 -20.21 11.07
C PHE A 160 4.89 -20.46 12.14
N MET A 161 4.44 -21.70 12.31
CA MET A 161 3.44 -22.04 13.33
C MET A 161 3.99 -21.90 14.76
N ALA A 162 5.27 -22.20 14.99
CA ALA A 162 5.91 -22.00 16.29
C ALA A 162 5.95 -20.52 16.70
N ALA A 163 6.21 -19.62 15.76
CA ALA A 163 6.20 -18.17 16.00
C ALA A 163 4.79 -17.63 16.31
N LEU A 164 3.74 -18.20 15.74
CA LEU A 164 2.37 -17.72 15.85
C LEU A 164 1.56 -18.37 16.98
N LYS A 165 1.97 -19.56 17.44
CA LYS A 165 1.32 -20.27 18.53
C LYS A 165 1.23 -19.46 19.83
N PRO A 166 2.28 -18.71 20.27
CA PRO A 166 2.19 -17.85 21.46
C PRO A 166 1.15 -16.72 21.31
N CYS A 167 0.85 -16.30 20.09
CA CYS A 167 -0.18 -15.29 19.79
C CYS A 167 -1.60 -15.88 19.75
N GLY A 168 -1.78 -17.17 20.07
CA GLY A 168 -3.08 -17.83 20.09
C GLY A 168 -3.62 -18.30 18.74
N TYR A 169 -2.85 -18.12 17.64
CA TYR A 169 -3.28 -18.52 16.31
C TYR A 169 -3.17 -20.04 16.11
N ARG A 170 -4.16 -20.62 15.43
CA ARG A 170 -4.26 -22.04 15.08
C ARG A 170 -4.18 -22.24 13.58
N THR A 171 -3.84 -23.43 13.13
CA THR A 171 -3.86 -23.81 11.71
C THR A 171 -5.19 -23.47 11.01
N ALA A 172 -6.32 -23.68 11.72
CA ALA A 172 -7.64 -23.35 11.20
C ALA A 172 -7.82 -21.88 10.85
N ASP A 173 -7.23 -20.98 11.63
CA ASP A 173 -7.31 -19.53 11.42
C ASP A 173 -6.59 -19.14 10.12
N PHE A 174 -5.44 -19.79 9.83
CA PHE A 174 -4.72 -19.57 8.57
C PHE A 174 -5.42 -20.20 7.36
N MET A 175 -6.06 -21.36 7.54
CA MET A 175 -6.87 -21.96 6.47
C MET A 175 -8.06 -21.05 6.13
N LEU A 176 -8.74 -20.49 7.13
CA LEU A 176 -9.81 -19.53 6.94
C LEU A 176 -9.30 -18.26 6.24
N LEU A 177 -8.18 -17.71 6.70
CA LEU A 177 -7.55 -16.53 6.09
C LEU A 177 -7.18 -16.78 4.63
N ALA A 178 -6.57 -17.94 4.33
CA ALA A 178 -6.23 -18.31 2.96
C ALA A 178 -7.47 -18.44 2.08
N LEU A 179 -8.52 -19.09 2.57
CA LEU A 179 -9.79 -19.23 1.85
C LEU A 179 -10.43 -17.89 1.56
N LEU A 180 -10.50 -17.01 2.56
CA LEU A 180 -11.04 -15.66 2.40
C LEU A 180 -10.20 -14.81 1.44
N THR A 181 -8.87 -14.93 1.49
CA THR A 181 -7.96 -14.24 0.57
C THR A 181 -8.18 -14.69 -0.87
N VAL A 182 -8.28 -16.01 -1.11
CA VAL A 182 -8.57 -16.55 -2.44
C VAL A 182 -9.95 -16.10 -2.92
N PHE A 183 -10.96 -16.13 -2.06
CA PHE A 183 -12.30 -15.65 -2.39
C PHE A 183 -12.29 -14.16 -2.81
N LEU A 184 -11.67 -13.29 -2.00
CA LEU A 184 -11.54 -11.86 -2.32
C LEU A 184 -10.75 -11.63 -3.61
N PHE A 185 -9.70 -12.43 -3.84
CA PHE A 185 -8.94 -12.37 -5.07
C PHE A 185 -9.78 -12.73 -6.29
N MET A 186 -10.56 -13.80 -6.22
CA MET A 186 -11.47 -14.20 -7.29
C MET A 186 -12.53 -13.15 -7.58
N VAL A 187 -13.16 -12.59 -6.53
CA VAL A 187 -14.14 -11.50 -6.67
C VAL A 187 -13.49 -10.27 -7.33
N SER A 188 -12.28 -9.92 -6.92
CA SER A 188 -11.51 -8.81 -7.49
C SER A 188 -11.18 -9.04 -8.97
N LEU A 189 -10.77 -10.26 -9.34
CA LEU A 189 -10.51 -10.63 -10.74
C LEU A 189 -11.77 -10.52 -11.62
N VAL A 190 -12.90 -11.01 -11.12
CA VAL A 190 -14.18 -10.93 -11.85
C VAL A 190 -14.60 -9.48 -12.03
N LYS A 191 -14.49 -8.66 -10.98
CA LYS A 191 -14.77 -7.23 -11.02
C LYS A 191 -13.92 -6.53 -12.08
N GLU A 192 -12.61 -6.79 -12.09
CA GLU A 192 -11.67 -6.15 -13.01
C GLU A 192 -11.88 -6.60 -14.47
N LYS A 193 -12.03 -7.91 -14.68
CA LYS A 193 -12.25 -8.46 -16.06
C LYS A 193 -13.58 -8.05 -16.67
N LYS A 194 -14.63 -7.98 -15.87
CA LYS A 194 -15.99 -7.67 -16.36
C LYS A 194 -16.37 -6.20 -16.21
N ASN A 195 -15.49 -5.37 -15.62
CA ASN A 195 -15.78 -3.97 -15.28
C ASN A 195 -17.13 -3.79 -14.56
N LEU A 196 -17.46 -4.76 -13.67
CA LEU A 196 -18.74 -4.81 -12.95
C LEU A 196 -18.57 -4.29 -11.53
N MET A 197 -19.48 -3.40 -11.11
CA MET A 197 -19.65 -3.11 -9.70
C MET A 197 -20.47 -4.22 -9.05
N ILE A 198 -19.96 -4.77 -7.92
CA ILE A 198 -20.65 -5.85 -7.18
C ILE A 198 -22.07 -5.44 -6.80
N ARG A 199 -22.25 -4.16 -6.40
CA ARG A 199 -23.56 -3.59 -6.09
C ARG A 199 -24.52 -3.73 -7.28
N ASP A 200 -24.10 -3.31 -8.47
CA ASP A 200 -24.96 -3.29 -9.65
C ASP A 200 -25.27 -4.73 -10.10
N TRP A 201 -24.30 -5.63 -9.96
CA TRP A 201 -24.51 -7.06 -10.19
C TRP A 201 -25.55 -7.64 -9.23
N LEU A 202 -25.48 -7.27 -7.94
CA LEU A 202 -26.44 -7.73 -6.92
C LEU A 202 -27.85 -7.18 -7.19
N MET A 203 -27.96 -5.89 -7.48
CA MET A 203 -29.24 -5.23 -7.75
C MET A 203 -29.94 -5.76 -9.01
N ALA A 204 -29.19 -6.35 -9.94
CA ALA A 204 -29.74 -7.02 -11.12
C ALA A 204 -30.33 -8.42 -10.83
N ARG A 205 -30.23 -8.92 -9.59
CA ARG A 205 -30.78 -10.24 -9.21
C ARG A 205 -32.22 -10.12 -8.70
N LYS A 206 -32.94 -11.27 -8.69
CA LYS A 206 -34.29 -11.32 -8.11
C LYS A 206 -34.21 -11.01 -6.61
N LEU A 207 -35.23 -10.34 -6.08
CA LEU A 207 -35.27 -9.88 -4.69
C LEU A 207 -34.92 -10.95 -3.63
N PRO A 208 -35.40 -12.21 -3.71
CA PRO A 208 -35.00 -13.24 -2.75
C PRO A 208 -33.50 -13.52 -2.77
N VAL A 209 -32.86 -13.51 -3.94
CA VAL A 209 -31.41 -13.74 -4.07
C VAL A 209 -30.62 -12.58 -3.46
N GLN A 210 -31.08 -11.34 -3.66
CA GLN A 210 -30.47 -10.17 -3.02
C GLN A 210 -30.48 -10.32 -1.48
N TRP A 211 -31.65 -10.66 -0.92
CA TRP A 211 -31.81 -10.86 0.52
C TRP A 211 -30.93 -12.00 1.07
N ILE A 212 -30.88 -13.14 0.39
CA ILE A 212 -30.02 -14.27 0.80
C ILE A 212 -28.55 -13.83 0.87
N ILE A 213 -28.05 -13.13 -0.16
CA ILE A 213 -26.64 -12.71 -0.20
C ILE A 213 -26.36 -11.66 0.89
N ILE A 214 -27.27 -10.68 1.06
CA ILE A 214 -27.09 -9.63 2.08
C ILE A 214 -27.14 -10.24 3.49
N MET A 215 -28.11 -11.11 3.77
CA MET A 215 -28.23 -11.77 5.08
C MET A 215 -27.03 -12.68 5.35
N ALA A 216 -26.59 -13.46 4.35
CA ALA A 216 -25.38 -14.27 4.49
C ALA A 216 -24.15 -13.41 4.82
N GLY A 217 -24.00 -12.24 4.19
CA GLY A 217 -22.94 -11.28 4.53
C GLY A 217 -23.04 -10.75 5.96
N ILE A 218 -24.24 -10.33 6.38
CA ILE A 218 -24.50 -9.84 7.74
C ILE A 218 -24.19 -10.94 8.78
N PHE A 219 -24.73 -12.14 8.60
CA PHE A 219 -24.47 -13.26 9.51
C PHE A 219 -22.99 -13.67 9.52
N SER A 220 -22.31 -13.61 8.38
CA SER A 220 -20.87 -13.88 8.34
C SER A 220 -20.08 -12.89 9.20
N VAL A 221 -20.43 -11.59 9.14
CA VAL A 221 -19.80 -10.58 10.02
C VAL A 221 -20.16 -10.83 11.49
N ILE A 222 -21.42 -11.17 11.80
CA ILE A 222 -21.86 -11.46 13.17
C ILE A 222 -21.15 -12.69 13.76
N ILE A 223 -20.93 -13.74 12.96
CA ILE A 223 -20.35 -15.00 13.44
C ILE A 223 -18.81 -14.96 13.47
N PHE A 224 -18.19 -14.37 12.46
CA PHE A 224 -16.74 -14.42 12.27
C PHE A 224 -16.04 -13.08 12.54
N GLY A 225 -16.80 -12.01 12.85
CA GLY A 225 -16.23 -10.70 13.14
C GLY A 225 -15.50 -10.69 14.48
N TYR A 226 -14.42 -9.90 14.54
CA TYR A 226 -13.62 -9.70 15.76
C TYR A 226 -14.26 -8.59 16.61
N TYR A 227 -15.18 -8.97 17.51
CA TYR A 227 -15.87 -8.07 18.46
C TYR A 227 -16.47 -8.87 19.63
N GLY A 228 -16.87 -8.18 20.68
CA GLY A 228 -17.58 -8.77 21.82
C GLY A 228 -16.88 -8.56 23.16
N PRO A 229 -17.39 -9.18 24.24
CA PRO A 229 -16.80 -9.07 25.57
C PRO A 229 -15.36 -9.61 25.58
N GLY A 230 -14.44 -8.84 26.15
CA GLY A 230 -13.00 -9.19 26.22
C GLY A 230 -12.16 -8.70 25.06
N ILE A 231 -12.74 -8.08 24.04
CA ILE A 231 -11.99 -7.42 22.98
C ILE A 231 -11.82 -5.95 23.34
N ASN A 232 -10.57 -5.50 23.41
CA ASN A 232 -10.26 -4.10 23.63
C ASN A 232 -10.41 -3.32 22.32
N PRO A 233 -11.31 -2.33 22.21
CA PRO A 233 -11.42 -1.50 20.99
C PRO A 233 -10.13 -0.77 20.64
N ALA A 234 -9.25 -0.51 21.63
CA ALA A 234 -7.95 0.11 21.40
C ALA A 234 -6.96 -0.78 20.61
N ASP A 235 -7.23 -2.09 20.48
CA ASP A 235 -6.45 -2.99 19.63
C ASP A 235 -6.73 -2.77 18.15
N PHE A 236 -7.77 -1.99 17.82
CA PHE A 236 -8.05 -1.61 16.44
C PHE A 236 -7.08 -0.51 16.02
N VAL A 237 -6.33 -0.74 14.95
CA VAL A 237 -5.23 0.14 14.47
C VAL A 237 -5.62 1.62 14.42
N TYR A 238 -6.86 1.93 14.07
CA TYR A 238 -7.36 3.32 13.98
C TYR A 238 -7.86 3.92 15.31
N MET A 239 -7.87 3.15 16.40
CA MET A 239 -8.29 3.63 17.73
C MET A 239 -7.10 3.97 18.63
N GLN A 240 -5.88 3.84 18.12
CA GLN A 240 -4.64 4.16 18.85
C GLN A 240 -4.17 5.61 18.62
N PHE A 241 -5.03 6.48 18.05
CA PHE A 241 -4.78 7.89 17.79
C PHE A 241 -5.39 8.78 18.87
#